data_bdefe38a069e63224a13ba8710b571f4
#
_entry.id   bdefe38a069e63224a13ba8710b571f4
#
_cell.length_a   1.000
_cell.length_b   1.000
_cell.length_c   1.000
_cell.angle_alpha   90.00
_cell.angle_beta   90.00
_cell.angle_gamma   90.00
#
_symmetry.space_group_name_H-M   'P 1'
#
loop_
_entity.id
_entity.type
_entity.pdbx_description
1 polymer ?
#
loop_
_entity_poly.entity_id
_entity_poly.type
_entity_poly.pdbx_seq_one_letter_code
_entity_poly.pdbx_strand_id
1 'polypeptide(L)'
;IFEGVPSYPDFSRFWEVIEKHKVNQFYTAPTAIRALAKESIDYVQRFQLSSLKVIGSVGEPINEEAWHWYNDHVGGKRCPLVDTWWQTETGGIMISPIPFVTPTKPTYASLPLPGIQPVLMDELRNEIEGNQVTGSLCIKFPWPSMARTIWGDHQRYKETYFTAFPGKYFTGDGALRDEVGYYRITGRVDDVIIVSGHNLGTAPIEDSINEHPAVAESAIVGFPHDIKGNALYGFVILKETGEGRDKDNLSKEINQLISDQVGPIAKLDKIQFVSGLPKTRSGKIMRRILRKIAEGDFSNFGDISTLLNPEIVEEIKNEKL
;
A
#
# COMPACT_ATOMS: atom_id res chain seq x y z
N ILE A 1 8.38 -13.76 17.31
CA ILE A 1 8.19 -13.96 15.85
C ILE A 1 7.36 -15.22 15.72
N PHE A 2 6.35 -15.16 14.87
CA PHE A 2 5.48 -16.28 14.55
C PHE A 2 5.70 -16.69 13.09
N GLU A 3 6.01 -17.97 12.85
CA GLU A 3 6.11 -18.57 11.54
C GLU A 3 4.83 -19.34 11.23
N GLY A 4 4.09 -18.90 10.22
CA GLY A 4 2.84 -19.53 9.82
C GLY A 4 2.00 -18.60 8.95
N VAL A 5 0.97 -19.17 8.35
CA VAL A 5 0.01 -18.43 7.54
C VAL A 5 -1.25 -18.10 8.34
N PRO A 6 -1.92 -16.99 8.09
CA PRO A 6 -3.10 -16.57 8.86
C PRO A 6 -4.30 -17.50 8.70
N SER A 7 -4.34 -18.28 7.62
CA SER A 7 -5.48 -19.14 7.21
C SER A 7 -5.34 -20.62 7.59
N TYR A 8 -4.33 -21.02 8.34
CA TYR A 8 -4.15 -22.44 8.71
C TYR A 8 -4.10 -22.64 10.24
N PRO A 9 -4.90 -23.55 10.81
CA PRO A 9 -5.87 -24.44 10.15
C PRO A 9 -7.14 -23.71 9.66
N ASP A 10 -7.43 -22.52 10.18
CA ASP A 10 -8.44 -21.57 9.75
C ASP A 10 -8.03 -20.13 10.03
N PHE A 11 -8.89 -19.15 9.73
CA PHE A 11 -8.61 -17.73 9.89
C PHE A 11 -8.55 -17.21 11.33
N SER A 12 -8.69 -18.11 12.32
CA SER A 12 -8.49 -17.77 13.73
C SER A 12 -7.02 -17.84 14.19
N ARG A 13 -6.12 -18.32 13.36
CA ARG A 13 -4.74 -18.68 13.73
C ARG A 13 -3.97 -17.58 14.47
N PHE A 14 -4.04 -16.35 14.03
CA PHE A 14 -3.35 -15.23 14.70
C PHE A 14 -3.93 -14.95 16.08
N TRP A 15 -5.24 -15.03 16.20
CA TRP A 15 -5.97 -14.73 17.43
C TRP A 15 -5.71 -15.80 18.50
N GLU A 16 -5.69 -17.07 18.10
CA GLU A 16 -5.28 -18.18 18.94
C GLU A 16 -3.86 -17.98 19.50
N VAL A 17 -2.90 -17.61 18.66
CA VAL A 17 -1.52 -17.34 19.08
C VAL A 17 -1.46 -16.17 20.05
N ILE A 18 -2.19 -15.07 19.78
CA ILE A 18 -2.23 -13.90 20.67
C ILE A 18 -2.77 -14.28 22.03
N GLU A 19 -3.89 -14.99 22.09
CA GLU A 19 -4.49 -15.40 23.35
C GLU A 19 -3.61 -16.38 24.13
N LYS A 20 -3.14 -17.45 23.47
CA LYS A 20 -2.34 -18.51 24.06
C LYS A 20 -1.02 -17.99 24.65
N HIS A 21 -0.34 -17.12 23.92
CA HIS A 21 0.98 -16.61 24.30
C HIS A 21 0.94 -15.23 24.99
N LYS A 22 -0.26 -14.68 25.22
CA LYS A 22 -0.45 -13.35 25.83
C LYS A 22 0.37 -12.28 25.12
N VAL A 23 0.30 -12.27 23.79
CA VAL A 23 1.06 -11.35 22.94
C VAL A 23 0.68 -9.91 23.28
N ASN A 24 1.68 -9.05 23.47
CA ASN A 24 1.47 -7.63 23.79
C ASN A 24 1.52 -6.74 22.55
N GLN A 25 2.24 -7.13 21.51
CA GLN A 25 2.42 -6.37 20.28
C GLN A 25 2.13 -7.26 19.09
N PHE A 26 1.22 -6.82 18.23
CA PHE A 26 0.89 -7.53 17.00
C PHE A 26 1.19 -6.63 15.80
N TYR A 27 2.12 -7.05 14.96
CA TYR A 27 2.65 -6.27 13.84
C TYR A 27 2.61 -7.13 12.58
N THR A 28 1.86 -6.66 11.57
CA THR A 28 1.61 -7.44 10.35
C THR A 28 1.43 -6.53 9.13
N ALA A 29 1.23 -7.12 7.95
CA ALA A 29 1.04 -6.36 6.72
C ALA A 29 -0.45 -6.02 6.48
N PRO A 30 -0.77 -4.86 5.86
CA PRO A 30 -2.13 -4.50 5.46
C PRO A 30 -2.82 -5.55 4.60
N THR A 31 -2.08 -6.23 3.71
CA THR A 31 -2.62 -7.37 2.93
C THR A 31 -3.16 -8.49 3.82
N ALA A 32 -2.47 -8.85 4.91
CA ALA A 32 -2.96 -9.85 5.85
C ALA A 32 -4.19 -9.35 6.60
N ILE A 33 -4.20 -8.08 6.99
CA ILE A 33 -5.34 -7.43 7.66
C ILE A 33 -6.56 -7.46 6.74
N ARG A 34 -6.44 -7.06 5.47
CA ARG A 34 -7.52 -7.11 4.47
C ARG A 34 -8.04 -8.53 4.24
N ALA A 35 -7.14 -9.51 4.15
CA ALA A 35 -7.53 -10.91 3.99
C ALA A 35 -8.36 -11.41 5.17
N LEU A 36 -7.97 -11.07 6.40
CA LEU A 36 -8.71 -11.44 7.61
C LEU A 36 -10.01 -10.66 7.77
N ALA A 37 -10.07 -9.41 7.31
CA ALA A 37 -11.27 -8.58 7.36
C ALA A 37 -12.38 -9.04 6.41
N LYS A 38 -12.05 -9.84 5.39
CA LYS A 38 -13.05 -10.47 4.50
C LYS A 38 -13.83 -11.58 5.18
N GLU A 39 -13.20 -12.22 6.15
CA GLU A 39 -13.74 -13.40 6.81
C GLU A 39 -14.72 -13.02 7.91
N SER A 40 -15.48 -14.01 8.42
CA SER A 40 -16.41 -13.77 9.52
C SER A 40 -15.67 -13.20 10.75
N ILE A 41 -16.23 -12.15 11.32
CA ILE A 41 -15.73 -11.53 12.55
C ILE A 41 -15.67 -12.52 13.74
N ASP A 42 -16.42 -13.60 13.68
CA ASP A 42 -16.43 -14.66 14.68
C ASP A 42 -15.03 -15.27 14.87
N TYR A 43 -14.20 -15.28 13.80
CA TYR A 43 -12.82 -15.74 13.91
C TYR A 43 -12.00 -14.92 14.90
N VAL A 44 -12.28 -13.62 15.02
CA VAL A 44 -11.63 -12.72 15.99
C VAL A 44 -12.30 -12.79 17.35
N GLN A 45 -13.63 -12.71 17.38
CA GLN A 45 -14.42 -12.51 18.61
C GLN A 45 -14.38 -13.72 19.57
N ARG A 46 -14.03 -14.89 19.06
CA ARG A 46 -13.86 -16.11 19.87
C ARG A 46 -12.70 -16.06 20.86
N PHE A 47 -11.77 -15.09 20.69
CA PHE A 47 -10.52 -15.04 21.43
C PHE A 47 -10.38 -13.79 22.30
N GLN A 48 -9.69 -13.92 23.42
CA GLN A 48 -9.40 -12.84 24.35
C GLN A 48 -8.12 -12.12 23.92
N LEU A 49 -8.27 -10.97 23.25
CA LEU A 49 -7.15 -10.17 22.78
C LEU A 49 -6.71 -9.08 23.77
N SER A 50 -7.15 -9.16 25.03
CA SER A 50 -6.90 -8.16 26.09
C SER A 50 -5.42 -7.98 26.46
N SER A 51 -4.57 -8.97 26.14
CA SER A 51 -3.12 -8.87 26.31
C SER A 51 -2.44 -7.89 25.35
N LEU A 52 -3.05 -7.61 24.19
CA LEU A 52 -2.52 -6.63 23.23
C LEU A 52 -2.47 -5.25 23.86
N LYS A 53 -1.33 -4.57 23.66
CA LYS A 53 -1.07 -3.18 24.05
C LYS A 53 -0.87 -2.28 22.84
N VAL A 54 -0.27 -2.80 21.76
CA VAL A 54 0.03 -2.09 20.53
C VAL A 54 -0.28 -3.01 19.36
N ILE A 55 -0.90 -2.48 18.33
CA ILE A 55 -1.03 -3.12 17.02
C ILE A 55 -0.32 -2.28 15.98
N GLY A 56 0.15 -2.88 14.89
CA GLY A 56 0.89 -2.11 13.89
C GLY A 56 0.84 -2.73 12.51
N SER A 57 1.12 -1.88 11.52
CA SER A 57 1.15 -2.24 10.10
C SER A 57 2.45 -1.84 9.42
N VAL A 58 2.82 -2.62 8.39
CA VAL A 58 4.08 -2.47 7.68
C VAL A 58 4.02 -3.06 6.27
N GLY A 59 4.86 -2.52 5.39
CA GLY A 59 5.18 -3.10 4.08
C GLY A 59 4.47 -2.44 2.91
N GLU A 60 3.32 -1.87 3.14
CA GLU A 60 2.55 -1.07 2.18
C GLU A 60 1.66 -0.07 2.94
N PRO A 61 1.17 1.00 2.31
CA PRO A 61 0.18 1.87 2.95
C PRO A 61 -1.08 1.08 3.34
N ILE A 62 -1.57 1.31 4.56
CA ILE A 62 -2.83 0.74 5.00
C ILE A 62 -3.98 1.63 4.56
N ASN A 63 -5.01 1.07 3.91
CA ASN A 63 -6.22 1.79 3.56
C ASN A 63 -7.12 2.02 4.79
N GLU A 64 -7.99 3.01 4.71
CA GLU A 64 -8.80 3.47 5.83
C GLU A 64 -9.74 2.39 6.37
N GLU A 65 -10.41 1.62 5.48
CA GLU A 65 -11.29 0.51 5.88
C GLU A 65 -10.55 -0.55 6.71
N ALA A 66 -9.38 -0.99 6.23
CA ALA A 66 -8.56 -1.97 6.94
C ALA A 66 -8.00 -1.41 8.25
N TRP A 67 -7.65 -0.11 8.28
CA TRP A 67 -7.21 0.57 9.49
C TRP A 67 -8.31 0.56 10.56
N HIS A 68 -9.54 0.94 10.20
CA HIS A 68 -10.69 0.92 11.13
C HIS A 68 -11.02 -0.48 11.59
N TRP A 69 -11.11 -1.45 10.68
CA TRP A 69 -11.36 -2.85 11.06
C TRP A 69 -10.33 -3.36 12.06
N TYR A 70 -9.04 -3.11 11.80
CA TYR A 70 -7.93 -3.53 12.65
C TYR A 70 -7.95 -2.85 14.01
N ASN A 71 -8.19 -1.55 14.04
CA ASN A 71 -8.33 -0.76 15.25
C ASN A 71 -9.52 -1.23 16.12
N ASP A 72 -10.67 -1.44 15.49
CA ASP A 72 -11.93 -1.69 16.19
C ASP A 72 -12.02 -3.12 16.71
N HIS A 73 -11.70 -4.09 15.87
CA HIS A 73 -11.92 -5.50 16.17
C HIS A 73 -10.71 -6.18 16.81
N VAL A 74 -9.50 -5.80 16.45
CA VAL A 74 -8.27 -6.40 17.01
C VAL A 74 -7.70 -5.53 18.13
N GLY A 75 -7.55 -4.25 17.90
CA GLY A 75 -7.07 -3.27 18.88
C GLY A 75 -8.08 -2.95 19.97
N GLY A 76 -9.37 -3.18 19.71
CA GLY A 76 -10.48 -2.89 20.62
C GLY A 76 -10.57 -1.41 20.96
N LYS A 77 -10.15 -0.52 20.05
CA LYS A 77 -10.07 0.96 20.20
C LYS A 77 -9.19 1.43 21.36
N ARG A 78 -8.48 0.52 22.02
CA ARG A 78 -7.59 0.81 23.18
C ARG A 78 -6.11 0.73 22.85
N CYS A 79 -5.75 -0.05 21.80
CA CYS A 79 -4.38 -0.18 21.35
C CYS A 79 -4.08 0.88 20.30
N PRO A 80 -3.01 1.68 20.45
CA PRO A 80 -2.57 2.53 19.34
C PRO A 80 -2.21 1.66 18.14
N LEU A 81 -2.70 2.05 16.95
CA LEU A 81 -2.31 1.45 15.69
C LEU A 81 -1.12 2.21 15.14
N VAL A 82 0.03 1.55 15.13
CA VAL A 82 1.31 2.09 14.69
C VAL A 82 1.53 1.71 13.23
N ASP A 83 1.20 2.62 12.33
CA ASP A 83 1.56 2.48 10.92
C ASP A 83 2.98 2.95 10.71
N THR A 84 3.83 2.11 10.08
CA THR A 84 5.26 2.36 9.99
C THR A 84 5.69 2.49 8.54
N TRP A 85 6.43 3.56 8.24
CA TRP A 85 7.10 3.66 6.96
C TRP A 85 8.60 3.46 7.11
N TRP A 86 9.13 2.54 6.33
CA TRP A 86 10.55 2.26 6.16
C TRP A 86 10.78 1.42 4.89
N GLN A 87 12.03 1.24 4.54
CA GLN A 87 12.46 0.43 3.40
C GLN A 87 13.54 -0.55 3.86
N THR A 88 13.78 -1.61 3.10
CA THR A 88 14.90 -2.53 3.35
C THR A 88 16.22 -1.75 3.47
N GLU A 89 16.39 -0.78 2.60
CA GLU A 89 17.59 0.06 2.49
C GLU A 89 17.71 1.10 3.60
N THR A 90 16.62 1.44 4.28
CA THR A 90 16.70 2.31 5.47
C THR A 90 17.17 1.57 6.71
N GLY A 91 17.07 0.22 6.72
CA GLY A 91 17.52 -0.64 7.80
C GLY A 91 16.75 -0.50 9.12
N GLY A 92 15.74 0.38 9.15
CA GLY A 92 14.89 0.62 10.31
C GLY A 92 13.75 1.58 9.98
N ILE A 93 12.82 1.71 10.94
CA ILE A 93 11.65 2.56 10.82
C ILE A 93 12.09 4.04 10.80
N MET A 94 11.53 4.81 9.87
CA MET A 94 11.86 6.21 9.66
C MET A 94 10.73 7.15 10.09
N ILE A 95 9.49 6.80 9.75
CA ILE A 95 8.29 7.58 10.07
C ILE A 95 7.30 6.64 10.76
N SER A 96 6.83 7.01 11.94
CA SER A 96 5.93 6.18 12.74
C SER A 96 5.38 6.97 13.92
N PRO A 97 4.12 6.76 14.32
CA PRO A 97 3.66 7.27 15.61
C PRO A 97 4.39 6.55 16.75
N ILE A 98 4.73 7.28 17.79
CA ILE A 98 5.22 6.72 19.05
C ILE A 98 4.00 6.27 19.86
N PRO A 99 3.87 4.97 20.21
CA PRO A 99 2.72 4.45 20.93
C PRO A 99 2.41 5.25 22.20
N PHE A 100 1.15 5.60 22.42
CA PHE A 100 0.65 6.37 23.56
C PHE A 100 1.16 7.83 23.67
N VAL A 101 2.01 8.28 22.73
CA VAL A 101 2.54 9.66 22.70
C VAL A 101 1.99 10.42 21.49
N THR A 102 2.11 9.83 20.30
CA THR A 102 1.64 10.44 19.06
C THR A 102 0.21 10.00 18.77
N PRO A 103 -0.77 10.90 18.61
CA PRO A 103 -2.09 10.55 18.13
C PRO A 103 -1.99 9.83 16.78
N THR A 104 -2.69 8.71 16.65
CA THR A 104 -2.73 7.95 15.40
C THR A 104 -3.85 8.47 14.49
N LYS A 105 -3.59 8.51 13.20
CA LYS A 105 -4.54 8.96 12.17
C LYS A 105 -4.61 7.89 11.08
N PRO A 106 -5.81 7.47 10.65
CA PRO A 106 -5.96 6.49 9.57
C PRO A 106 -5.12 6.86 8.34
N THR A 107 -4.43 5.88 7.76
CA THR A 107 -3.61 6.00 6.56
C THR A 107 -2.31 6.81 6.69
N TYR A 108 -1.99 7.35 7.87
CA TYR A 108 -0.80 8.18 8.10
C TYR A 108 0.27 7.42 8.89
N ALA A 109 1.50 7.40 8.36
CA ALA A 109 2.69 6.98 9.10
C ALA A 109 3.10 8.02 10.16
N SER A 110 2.49 9.21 10.14
CA SER A 110 2.55 10.26 11.15
C SER A 110 3.87 11.05 11.16
N LEU A 111 4.64 11.04 12.24
CA LEU A 111 5.82 11.88 12.40
C LEU A 111 7.13 11.12 12.19
N PRO A 112 8.19 11.78 11.70
CA PRO A 112 9.52 11.17 11.65
C PRO A 112 10.03 10.83 13.04
N LEU A 113 10.72 9.71 13.16
CA LEU A 113 11.41 9.35 14.39
C LEU A 113 12.57 10.31 14.67
N PRO A 114 13.01 10.46 15.94
CA PRO A 114 14.11 11.33 16.30
C PRO A 114 15.37 11.09 15.48
N GLY A 115 15.92 12.16 14.92
CA GLY A 115 17.11 12.11 14.05
C GLY A 115 16.81 11.91 12.57
N ILE A 116 15.58 11.58 12.18
CA ILE A 116 15.17 11.47 10.79
C ILE A 116 14.61 12.80 10.30
N GLN A 117 15.10 13.29 9.17
CA GLN A 117 14.66 14.56 8.57
C GLN A 117 14.13 14.32 7.17
N PRO A 118 12.85 13.95 7.04
CA PRO A 118 12.21 13.84 5.73
C PRO A 118 11.97 15.22 5.14
N VAL A 119 12.05 15.30 3.83
CA VAL A 119 11.77 16.49 3.03
C VAL A 119 10.98 16.09 1.80
N LEU A 120 10.01 16.92 1.41
CA LEU A 120 9.30 16.75 0.16
C LEU A 120 9.96 17.61 -0.94
N MET A 121 10.13 17.02 -2.10
CA MET A 121 10.80 17.65 -3.24
C MET A 121 9.81 17.80 -4.39
N ASP A 122 9.89 18.95 -5.07
CA ASP A 122 9.16 19.19 -6.32
C ASP A 122 9.90 18.59 -7.55
N GLU A 123 9.28 18.69 -8.71
CA GLU A 123 9.85 18.23 -9.99
C GLU A 123 11.10 19.03 -10.43
N LEU A 124 11.23 20.28 -9.96
CA LEU A 124 12.38 21.14 -10.20
C LEU A 124 13.51 20.92 -9.20
N ARG A 125 13.36 19.92 -8.30
CA ARG A 125 14.31 19.55 -7.24
C ARG A 125 14.45 20.59 -6.12
N ASN A 126 13.42 21.42 -5.90
CA ASN A 126 13.37 22.32 -4.76
C ASN A 126 12.69 21.61 -3.56
N GLU A 127 13.12 21.99 -2.34
CA GLU A 127 12.44 21.57 -1.12
C GLU A 127 11.08 22.30 -1.02
N ILE A 128 10.01 21.54 -0.82
CA ILE A 128 8.67 22.09 -0.60
C ILE A 128 8.51 22.40 0.89
N GLU A 129 8.40 23.67 1.22
CA GLU A 129 8.18 24.13 2.59
C GLU A 129 6.69 24.12 3.00
N GLY A 130 6.44 24.25 4.30
CA GLY A 130 5.09 24.33 4.88
C GLY A 130 4.37 23.00 4.97
N ASN A 131 3.08 23.05 5.22
CA ASN A 131 2.18 21.93 5.39
C ASN A 131 1.10 21.91 4.29
N GLN A 132 0.27 20.87 4.23
CA GLN A 132 -0.72 20.64 3.17
C GLN A 132 -0.06 20.56 1.77
N VAL A 133 1.05 19.87 1.68
CA VAL A 133 1.89 19.76 0.50
C VAL A 133 2.17 18.31 0.13
N THR A 134 2.36 18.07 -1.15
CA THR A 134 2.69 16.74 -1.70
C THR A 134 3.95 16.84 -2.54
N GLY A 135 4.80 15.81 -2.49
CA GLY A 135 6.02 15.76 -3.28
C GLY A 135 6.74 14.42 -3.18
N SER A 136 7.88 14.32 -3.84
CA SER A 136 8.78 13.17 -3.72
C SER A 136 9.43 13.16 -2.35
N LEU A 137 9.29 12.04 -1.63
CA LEU A 137 9.87 11.88 -0.29
C LEU A 137 11.37 11.64 -0.38
N CYS A 138 12.14 12.49 0.27
CA CYS A 138 13.59 12.33 0.44
C CYS A 138 13.96 12.41 1.92
N ILE A 139 15.11 11.85 2.28
CA ILE A 139 15.72 12.03 3.62
C ILE A 139 16.94 12.93 3.47
N LYS A 140 16.97 14.00 4.29
CA LYS A 140 17.91 15.11 4.15
C LYS A 140 19.34 14.75 4.59
N PHE A 141 19.48 13.95 5.66
CA PHE A 141 20.75 13.58 6.23
C PHE A 141 20.87 12.07 6.43
N PRO A 142 22.10 11.52 6.43
CA PRO A 142 22.34 10.13 6.75
C PRO A 142 21.86 9.79 8.18
N TRP A 143 21.47 8.54 8.39
CA TRP A 143 21.09 7.98 9.68
C TRP A 143 21.83 6.67 9.95
N PRO A 144 21.92 6.20 11.22
CA PRO A 144 22.79 5.07 11.58
C PRO A 144 22.54 3.76 10.84
N SER A 145 21.27 3.45 10.51
CA SER A 145 20.88 2.19 9.86
C SER A 145 20.81 2.28 8.33
N MET A 146 21.20 3.41 7.73
CA MET A 146 21.22 3.59 6.28
C MET A 146 22.11 2.54 5.61
N ALA A 147 21.59 1.89 4.55
CA ALA A 147 22.40 1.00 3.72
C ALA A 147 23.60 1.74 3.13
N ARG A 148 24.75 1.07 3.06
CA ARG A 148 25.98 1.67 2.51
C ARG A 148 26.19 1.31 1.05
N THR A 149 25.54 0.25 0.58
CA THR A 149 25.65 -0.26 -0.78
C THR A 149 24.62 -1.34 -1.06
N ILE A 150 24.46 -1.70 -2.33
CA ILE A 150 23.87 -2.95 -2.76
C ILE A 150 25.01 -3.95 -2.98
N TRP A 151 24.86 -5.18 -2.48
CA TRP A 151 25.87 -6.21 -2.62
C TRP A 151 26.22 -6.46 -4.09
N GLY A 152 27.50 -6.33 -4.42
CA GLY A 152 28.01 -6.52 -5.78
C GLY A 152 27.69 -5.40 -6.78
N ASP A 153 26.93 -4.37 -6.41
CA ASP A 153 26.50 -3.30 -7.33
C ASP A 153 26.39 -1.93 -6.64
N HIS A 154 27.53 -1.38 -6.26
CA HIS A 154 27.58 -0.06 -5.63
C HIS A 154 27.10 1.08 -6.56
N GLN A 155 27.34 0.94 -7.86
CA GLN A 155 26.93 1.96 -8.83
C GLN A 155 25.40 2.09 -8.89
N ARG A 156 24.69 0.95 -8.92
CA ARG A 156 23.22 0.92 -8.86
C ARG A 156 22.70 1.58 -7.58
N TYR A 157 23.36 1.37 -6.42
CA TYR A 157 22.97 2.03 -5.18
C TYR A 157 23.00 3.55 -5.30
N LYS A 158 24.08 4.11 -5.89
CA LYS A 158 24.20 5.55 -6.14
C LYS A 158 23.13 6.07 -7.11
N GLU A 159 22.95 5.37 -8.21
CA GLU A 159 22.00 5.76 -9.26
C GLU A 159 20.56 5.76 -8.74
N THR A 160 20.18 4.73 -8.01
CA THR A 160 18.81 4.59 -7.51
C THR A 160 18.47 5.63 -6.44
N TYR A 161 19.37 5.88 -5.48
CA TYR A 161 19.00 6.64 -4.29
C TYR A 161 19.57 8.06 -4.23
N PHE A 162 20.52 8.44 -5.09
CA PHE A 162 21.21 9.72 -4.96
C PHE A 162 21.29 10.55 -6.25
N THR A 163 20.90 10.00 -7.39
CA THR A 163 21.01 10.71 -8.67
C THR A 163 19.83 11.65 -8.90
N ALA A 164 18.62 11.24 -8.54
CA ALA A 164 17.42 12.05 -8.75
C ALA A 164 17.48 13.37 -7.96
N PHE A 165 17.91 13.32 -6.69
CA PHE A 165 18.03 14.48 -5.80
C PHE A 165 19.41 14.52 -5.15
N PRO A 166 20.41 15.17 -5.78
CA PRO A 166 21.79 15.20 -5.27
C PRO A 166 21.86 15.69 -3.82
N GLY A 167 22.64 14.97 -3.00
CA GLY A 167 22.81 15.29 -1.58
C GLY A 167 21.69 14.83 -0.65
N LYS A 168 20.66 14.18 -1.17
CA LYS A 168 19.56 13.60 -0.39
C LYS A 168 19.38 12.13 -0.75
N TYR A 169 18.89 11.33 0.21
CA TYR A 169 18.46 9.97 -0.08
C TYR A 169 17.04 10.02 -0.66
N PHE A 170 16.90 9.64 -1.91
CA PHE A 170 15.61 9.52 -2.59
C PHE A 170 14.97 8.18 -2.28
N THR A 171 13.79 8.20 -1.71
CA THR A 171 13.10 6.97 -1.29
C THR A 171 12.38 6.25 -2.43
N GLY A 172 12.11 6.95 -3.54
CA GLY A 172 11.25 6.47 -4.61
C GLY A 172 9.77 6.47 -4.24
N ASP A 173 9.40 7.01 -3.07
CA ASP A 173 8.01 7.15 -2.63
C ASP A 173 7.58 8.62 -2.73
N GLY A 174 6.32 8.83 -3.06
CA GLY A 174 5.63 10.10 -2.88
C GLY A 174 5.01 10.17 -1.49
N ALA A 175 4.89 11.39 -0.95
CA ALA A 175 4.20 11.59 0.31
C ALA A 175 3.46 12.93 0.34
N LEU A 176 2.41 12.96 1.15
CA LEU A 176 1.69 14.17 1.55
C LEU A 176 2.08 14.50 2.99
N ARG A 177 2.31 15.77 3.28
CA ARG A 177 2.42 16.30 4.64
C ARG A 177 1.21 17.17 4.92
N ASP A 178 0.38 16.74 5.90
CA ASP A 178 -0.88 17.41 6.23
C ASP A 178 -0.69 18.71 7.04
N GLU A 179 -1.80 19.30 7.46
CA GLU A 179 -1.85 20.59 8.19
C GLU A 179 -1.10 20.58 9.53
N VAL A 180 -0.98 19.42 10.17
CA VAL A 180 -0.27 19.24 11.45
C VAL A 180 1.13 18.65 11.30
N GLY A 181 1.56 18.41 10.05
CA GLY A 181 2.90 17.90 9.73
C GLY A 181 3.00 16.37 9.68
N TYR A 182 1.88 15.65 9.69
CA TYR A 182 1.87 14.19 9.55
C TYR A 182 2.10 13.77 8.11
N TYR A 183 2.89 12.71 7.93
CA TYR A 183 3.20 12.14 6.63
C TYR A 183 2.27 10.99 6.29
N ARG A 184 1.67 11.05 5.12
CA ARG A 184 0.97 9.95 4.44
C ARG A 184 1.75 9.56 3.20
N ILE A 185 2.07 8.29 3.05
CA ILE A 185 2.71 7.78 1.83
C ILE A 185 1.64 7.63 0.75
N THR A 186 1.87 8.26 -0.41
CA THR A 186 0.91 8.29 -1.53
C THR A 186 1.19 7.23 -2.59
N GLY A 187 2.23 6.43 -2.39
CA GLY A 187 2.66 5.36 -3.29
C GLY A 187 4.06 5.60 -3.85
N ARG A 188 4.47 4.74 -4.76
CA ARG A 188 5.76 4.86 -5.46
C ARG A 188 5.71 6.00 -6.47
N VAL A 189 6.81 6.75 -6.58
CA VAL A 189 6.93 7.82 -7.61
C VAL A 189 6.93 7.23 -9.03
N ASP A 190 7.52 6.04 -9.20
CA ASP A 190 7.49 5.27 -10.44
C ASP A 190 6.14 4.63 -10.76
N ASP A 191 5.22 4.59 -9.78
CA ASP A 191 3.82 4.20 -9.95
C ASP A 191 2.86 5.40 -10.10
N VAL A 192 3.37 6.65 -10.01
CA VAL A 192 2.59 7.84 -10.35
C VAL A 192 2.24 7.80 -11.85
N ILE A 193 0.97 7.98 -12.14
CA ILE A 193 0.46 7.92 -13.52
C ILE A 193 0.15 9.33 -13.98
N ILE A 194 0.77 9.75 -15.08
CA ILE A 194 0.52 11.07 -15.67
C ILE A 194 -0.65 10.94 -16.64
N VAL A 195 -1.82 11.44 -16.24
CA VAL A 195 -3.03 11.45 -17.05
C VAL A 195 -3.35 12.88 -17.47
N SER A 196 -3.34 13.17 -18.75
CA SER A 196 -3.62 14.52 -19.29
C SER A 196 -2.79 15.63 -18.59
N GLY A 197 -1.53 15.34 -18.24
CA GLY A 197 -0.63 16.29 -17.56
C GLY A 197 -0.79 16.37 -16.03
N HIS A 198 -1.67 15.57 -15.43
CA HIS A 198 -1.84 15.50 -13.97
C HIS A 198 -1.17 14.27 -13.39
N ASN A 199 -0.40 14.46 -12.33
CA ASN A 199 0.24 13.37 -11.57
C ASN A 199 -0.75 12.73 -10.62
N LEU A 200 -1.13 11.49 -10.87
CA LEU A 200 -2.05 10.71 -10.04
C LEU A 200 -1.30 9.60 -9.31
N GLY A 201 -1.31 9.64 -7.99
CA GLY A 201 -0.87 8.53 -7.15
C GLY A 201 -1.88 7.38 -7.18
N THR A 202 -1.42 6.14 -7.20
CA THR A 202 -2.31 4.97 -7.23
C THR A 202 -3.04 4.74 -5.91
N ALA A 203 -2.38 4.98 -4.78
CA ALA A 203 -2.92 4.68 -3.46
C ALA A 203 -4.25 5.41 -3.14
N PRO A 204 -4.42 6.72 -3.38
CA PRO A 204 -5.69 7.39 -3.14
C PRO A 204 -6.84 6.84 -3.99
N ILE A 205 -6.55 6.38 -5.22
CA ILE A 205 -7.55 5.78 -6.12
C ILE A 205 -7.92 4.39 -5.61
N GLU A 206 -6.92 3.58 -5.24
CA GLU A 206 -7.11 2.26 -4.66
C GLU A 206 -7.88 2.32 -3.34
N ASP A 207 -7.58 3.31 -2.48
CA ASP A 207 -8.34 3.55 -1.24
C ASP A 207 -9.81 3.78 -1.53
N SER A 208 -10.13 4.70 -2.47
CA SER A 208 -11.50 4.98 -2.89
C SER A 208 -12.23 3.72 -3.42
N ILE A 209 -11.57 2.92 -4.26
CA ILE A 209 -12.16 1.69 -4.80
C ILE A 209 -12.44 0.67 -3.70
N ASN A 210 -11.51 0.54 -2.75
CA ASN A 210 -11.61 -0.43 -1.66
C ASN A 210 -12.70 -0.09 -0.64
N GLU A 211 -13.19 1.15 -0.59
CA GLU A 211 -14.37 1.54 0.19
C GLU A 211 -15.68 0.99 -0.39
N HIS A 212 -15.69 0.60 -1.67
CA HIS A 212 -16.90 0.05 -2.28
C HIS A 212 -17.28 -1.28 -1.62
N PRO A 213 -18.56 -1.46 -1.16
CA PRO A 213 -18.96 -2.65 -0.37
C PRO A 213 -18.70 -4.00 -1.05
N ALA A 214 -18.74 -4.03 -2.39
CA ALA A 214 -18.51 -5.24 -3.18
C ALA A 214 -17.02 -5.51 -3.47
N VAL A 215 -16.10 -4.59 -3.16
CA VAL A 215 -14.68 -4.72 -3.48
C VAL A 215 -13.90 -5.25 -2.27
N ALA A 216 -13.02 -6.17 -2.55
CA ALA A 216 -12.13 -6.76 -1.56
C ALA A 216 -10.73 -6.16 -1.59
N GLU A 217 -10.21 -5.95 -2.78
CA GLU A 217 -8.87 -5.39 -3.00
C GLU A 217 -8.77 -4.87 -4.43
N SER A 218 -7.93 -3.86 -4.65
CA SER A 218 -7.68 -3.34 -5.99
C SER A 218 -6.20 -3.01 -6.20
N ALA A 219 -5.80 -2.94 -7.46
CA ALA A 219 -4.50 -2.44 -7.88
C ALA A 219 -4.65 -1.62 -9.17
N ILE A 220 -4.04 -0.44 -9.19
CA ILE A 220 -4.10 0.48 -10.32
C ILE A 220 -2.74 0.57 -11.00
N VAL A 221 -2.76 0.57 -12.33
CA VAL A 221 -1.59 0.84 -13.16
C VAL A 221 -1.96 1.77 -14.32
N GLY A 222 -0.95 2.46 -14.85
CA GLY A 222 -1.09 3.21 -16.09
C GLY A 222 -0.89 2.32 -17.30
N PHE A 223 -1.56 2.66 -18.39
CA PHE A 223 -1.27 2.10 -19.72
C PHE A 223 -1.30 3.21 -20.78
N PRO A 224 -0.58 3.08 -21.91
CA PRO A 224 -0.54 4.08 -22.97
C PRO A 224 -1.93 4.37 -23.54
N HIS A 225 -2.22 5.67 -23.75
CA HIS A 225 -3.48 6.14 -24.33
C HIS A 225 -3.22 7.31 -25.30
N ASP A 226 -3.75 7.21 -26.52
CA ASP A 226 -3.43 8.12 -27.64
C ASP A 226 -3.72 9.61 -27.32
N ILE A 227 -4.73 9.90 -26.51
CA ILE A 227 -5.16 11.28 -26.21
C ILE A 227 -4.62 11.75 -24.85
N LYS A 228 -4.64 10.88 -23.84
CA LYS A 228 -4.32 11.25 -22.45
C LYS A 228 -2.84 11.08 -22.10
N GLY A 229 -2.03 10.52 -23.01
CA GLY A 229 -0.69 10.02 -22.75
C GLY A 229 -0.73 8.67 -22.01
N ASN A 230 -1.26 8.65 -20.81
CA ASN A 230 -1.65 7.42 -20.10
C ASN A 230 -3.11 7.48 -19.68
N ALA A 231 -3.70 6.31 -19.53
CA ALA A 231 -5.01 6.07 -18.94
C ALA A 231 -4.89 5.11 -17.75
N LEU A 232 -5.92 5.00 -16.95
CA LEU A 232 -5.94 4.20 -15.74
C LEU A 232 -6.60 2.84 -15.98
N TYR A 233 -5.90 1.77 -15.57
CA TYR A 233 -6.38 0.40 -15.62
C TYR A 233 -6.46 -0.15 -14.19
N GLY A 234 -7.67 -0.51 -13.75
CA GLY A 234 -7.94 -1.09 -12.45
C GLY A 234 -8.10 -2.61 -12.53
N PHE A 235 -7.39 -3.32 -11.68
CA PHE A 235 -7.60 -4.74 -11.41
C PHE A 235 -8.30 -4.85 -10.05
N VAL A 236 -9.50 -5.43 -10.02
CA VAL A 236 -10.39 -5.40 -8.86
C VAL A 236 -10.81 -6.81 -8.47
N ILE A 237 -10.57 -7.17 -7.20
CA ILE A 237 -11.07 -8.41 -6.60
C ILE A 237 -12.39 -8.09 -5.91
N LEU A 238 -13.43 -8.87 -6.20
CA LEU A 238 -14.73 -8.74 -5.55
C LEU A 238 -14.79 -9.56 -4.25
N LYS A 239 -15.60 -9.08 -3.30
CA LYS A 239 -16.10 -9.88 -2.17
C LYS A 239 -17.19 -10.84 -2.69
N GLU A 240 -17.54 -11.87 -1.93
CA GLU A 240 -18.68 -12.76 -2.26
C GLU A 240 -19.98 -11.98 -2.52
N THR A 241 -20.20 -10.88 -1.78
CA THR A 241 -21.35 -9.98 -1.97
C THR A 241 -21.38 -9.26 -3.32
N GLY A 242 -20.26 -9.23 -4.03
CA GLY A 242 -20.11 -8.64 -5.36
C GLY A 242 -20.20 -9.67 -6.49
N GLU A 243 -20.04 -10.95 -6.16
CA GLU A 243 -20.12 -12.03 -7.14
C GLU A 243 -21.51 -12.13 -7.74
N GLY A 244 -21.58 -12.29 -9.06
CA GLY A 244 -22.87 -12.38 -9.79
C GLY A 244 -23.56 -11.04 -10.07
N ARG A 245 -23.03 -9.90 -9.58
CA ARG A 245 -23.52 -8.57 -9.94
C ARG A 245 -23.13 -8.20 -11.38
N ASP A 246 -23.92 -7.34 -11.98
CA ASP A 246 -23.61 -6.76 -13.28
C ASP A 246 -22.31 -5.96 -13.23
N LYS A 247 -21.29 -6.43 -13.96
CA LYS A 247 -19.94 -5.84 -13.99
C LYS A 247 -19.92 -4.42 -14.56
N ASP A 248 -20.80 -4.12 -15.52
CA ASP A 248 -20.91 -2.76 -16.09
C ASP A 248 -21.47 -1.77 -15.08
N ASN A 249 -22.44 -2.20 -14.28
CA ASN A 249 -22.99 -1.41 -13.19
C ASN A 249 -21.95 -1.19 -12.07
N LEU A 250 -21.26 -2.24 -11.65
CA LEU A 250 -20.18 -2.14 -10.68
C LEU A 250 -19.08 -1.17 -11.12
N SER A 251 -18.70 -1.23 -12.40
CA SER A 251 -17.70 -0.31 -12.98
C SER A 251 -18.14 1.16 -12.92
N LYS A 252 -19.44 1.42 -13.11
CA LYS A 252 -20.02 2.77 -13.00
C LYS A 252 -20.04 3.25 -11.53
N GLU A 253 -20.44 2.39 -10.60
CA GLU A 253 -20.47 2.68 -9.17
C GLU A 253 -19.05 3.00 -8.66
N ILE A 254 -18.06 2.18 -9.01
CA ILE A 254 -16.65 2.38 -8.66
C ILE A 254 -16.13 3.71 -9.24
N ASN A 255 -16.37 3.98 -10.52
CA ASN A 255 -15.94 5.21 -11.15
C ASN A 255 -16.64 6.46 -10.59
N GLN A 256 -17.90 6.32 -10.13
CA GLN A 256 -18.57 7.41 -9.44
C GLN A 256 -17.91 7.71 -8.09
N LEU A 257 -17.59 6.68 -7.31
CA LEU A 257 -16.93 6.81 -6.01
C LEU A 257 -15.55 7.48 -6.18
N ILE A 258 -14.74 7.05 -7.14
CA ILE A 258 -13.47 7.69 -7.48
C ILE A 258 -13.66 9.16 -7.84
N SER A 259 -14.67 9.46 -8.66
CA SER A 259 -14.96 10.84 -9.07
C SER A 259 -15.30 11.76 -7.90
N ASP A 260 -16.02 11.24 -6.92
CA ASP A 260 -16.48 11.99 -5.75
C ASP A 260 -15.38 12.22 -4.72
N GLN A 261 -14.48 11.25 -4.54
CA GLN A 261 -13.43 11.30 -3.50
C GLN A 261 -12.09 11.82 -4.01
N VAL A 262 -11.71 11.47 -5.23
CA VAL A 262 -10.40 11.82 -5.81
C VAL A 262 -10.54 12.88 -6.89
N GLY A 263 -11.58 12.76 -7.70
CA GLY A 263 -11.88 13.68 -8.78
C GLY A 263 -12.09 13.01 -10.15
N PRO A 264 -12.78 13.68 -11.09
CA PRO A 264 -13.16 13.09 -12.38
C PRO A 264 -11.99 12.62 -13.24
N ILE A 265 -10.81 13.23 -13.08
CA ILE A 265 -9.58 12.89 -13.82
C ILE A 265 -9.04 11.51 -13.46
N ALA A 266 -9.37 11.00 -12.26
CA ALA A 266 -8.90 9.74 -11.73
C ALA A 266 -9.81 8.53 -12.09
N LYS A 267 -10.85 8.75 -12.87
CA LYS A 267 -11.72 7.67 -13.35
C LYS A 267 -10.93 6.63 -14.13
N LEU A 268 -11.22 5.37 -13.88
CA LEU A 268 -10.62 4.25 -14.59
C LEU A 268 -11.20 4.13 -16.00
N ASP A 269 -10.32 4.02 -16.97
CA ASP A 269 -10.71 3.76 -18.37
C ASP A 269 -11.03 2.28 -18.58
N LYS A 270 -10.39 1.40 -17.81
CA LYS A 270 -10.64 -0.05 -17.81
C LYS A 270 -10.69 -0.58 -16.40
N ILE A 271 -11.64 -1.46 -16.13
CA ILE A 271 -11.78 -2.20 -14.87
C ILE A 271 -11.88 -3.68 -15.20
N GLN A 272 -10.87 -4.44 -14.84
CA GLN A 272 -10.86 -5.89 -14.96
C GLN A 272 -11.13 -6.51 -13.59
N PHE A 273 -12.20 -7.27 -13.48
CA PHE A 273 -12.49 -8.05 -12.27
C PHE A 273 -11.73 -9.36 -12.33
N VAL A 274 -10.91 -9.60 -11.30
CA VAL A 274 -9.94 -10.70 -11.22
C VAL A 274 -10.15 -11.52 -9.96
N SER A 275 -9.76 -12.79 -9.98
CA SER A 275 -9.85 -13.67 -8.81
C SER A 275 -8.73 -13.41 -7.78
N GLY A 276 -7.62 -12.81 -8.21
CA GLY A 276 -6.47 -12.49 -7.38
C GLY A 276 -5.54 -11.49 -8.03
N LEU A 277 -4.54 -11.01 -7.27
CA LEU A 277 -3.47 -10.13 -7.75
C LEU A 277 -2.12 -10.85 -7.64
N PRO A 278 -1.17 -10.64 -8.56
CA PRO A 278 0.17 -11.22 -8.45
C PRO A 278 0.90 -10.61 -7.25
N LYS A 279 1.21 -11.45 -6.27
CA LYS A 279 1.82 -11.03 -5.00
C LYS A 279 3.12 -11.78 -4.74
N THR A 280 4.08 -11.11 -4.12
CA THR A 280 5.24 -11.78 -3.52
C THR A 280 4.80 -12.63 -2.33
N ARG A 281 5.67 -13.53 -1.86
CA ARG A 281 5.45 -14.32 -0.63
C ARG A 281 5.22 -13.47 0.62
N SER A 282 5.69 -12.22 0.63
CA SER A 282 5.42 -11.24 1.69
C SER A 282 4.10 -10.49 1.53
N GLY A 283 3.32 -10.79 0.48
CA GLY A 283 2.01 -10.19 0.21
C GLY A 283 2.05 -8.90 -0.62
N LYS A 284 3.21 -8.42 -1.02
CA LYS A 284 3.35 -7.19 -1.82
C LYS A 284 2.88 -7.42 -3.26
N ILE A 285 1.98 -6.56 -3.77
CA ILE A 285 1.48 -6.59 -5.14
C ILE A 285 2.60 -6.25 -6.13
N MET A 286 2.74 -7.08 -7.17
CA MET A 286 3.74 -6.92 -8.22
C MET A 286 3.19 -6.07 -9.37
N ARG A 287 3.03 -4.76 -9.14
CA ARG A 287 2.45 -3.80 -10.12
C ARG A 287 3.15 -3.82 -11.47
N ARG A 288 4.46 -4.11 -11.53
CA ARG A 288 5.18 -4.21 -12.80
C ARG A 288 4.60 -5.27 -13.74
N ILE A 289 4.07 -6.37 -13.19
CA ILE A 289 3.42 -7.45 -13.97
C ILE A 289 2.08 -6.96 -14.48
N LEU A 290 1.28 -6.35 -13.62
CA LEU A 290 -0.02 -5.78 -13.98
C LEU A 290 0.11 -4.69 -15.05
N ARG A 291 1.14 -3.83 -14.94
CA ARG A 291 1.43 -2.79 -15.93
C ARG A 291 1.71 -3.40 -17.30
N LYS A 292 2.59 -4.41 -17.38
CA LYS A 292 2.88 -5.11 -18.63
C LYS A 292 1.64 -5.77 -19.24
N ILE A 293 0.79 -6.37 -18.41
CA ILE A 293 -0.48 -6.92 -18.87
C ILE A 293 -1.37 -5.81 -19.44
N ALA A 294 -1.54 -4.69 -18.73
CA ALA A 294 -2.34 -3.56 -19.17
C ALA A 294 -1.83 -2.98 -20.50
N GLU A 295 -0.52 -2.86 -20.67
CA GLU A 295 0.16 -2.42 -21.91
C GLU A 295 0.05 -3.45 -23.06
N GLY A 296 -0.25 -4.73 -22.77
CA GLY A 296 -0.23 -5.81 -23.75
C GLY A 296 1.17 -6.35 -24.06
N ASP A 297 2.15 -6.03 -23.22
CA ASP A 297 3.50 -6.56 -23.31
C ASP A 297 3.60 -7.90 -22.54
N PHE A 298 3.49 -8.99 -23.24
CA PHE A 298 3.61 -10.34 -22.69
C PHE A 298 4.99 -10.97 -22.92
N SER A 299 5.96 -10.21 -23.42
CA SER A 299 7.27 -10.72 -23.84
C SER A 299 8.12 -11.22 -22.67
N ASN A 300 8.06 -10.55 -21.52
CA ASN A 300 8.85 -10.91 -20.34
C ASN A 300 8.30 -10.26 -19.06
N PHE A 301 7.77 -11.06 -18.18
CA PHE A 301 7.33 -10.59 -16.84
C PHE A 301 8.48 -10.51 -15.82
N GLY A 302 9.72 -10.84 -16.22
CA GLY A 302 10.87 -10.96 -15.31
C GLY A 302 10.75 -12.21 -14.42
N ASP A 303 11.48 -12.21 -13.31
CA ASP A 303 11.41 -13.33 -12.36
C ASP A 303 10.04 -13.35 -11.64
N ILE A 304 9.27 -14.40 -11.94
CA ILE A 304 7.97 -14.69 -11.31
C ILE A 304 8.04 -15.85 -10.31
N SER A 305 9.22 -16.46 -10.10
CA SER A 305 9.40 -17.60 -9.18
C SER A 305 9.17 -17.24 -7.72
N THR A 306 9.23 -15.96 -7.40
CA THR A 306 9.01 -15.42 -6.05
C THR A 306 7.54 -15.10 -5.77
N LEU A 307 6.65 -15.26 -6.74
CA LEU A 307 5.21 -15.06 -6.56
C LEU A 307 4.61 -16.14 -5.65
N LEU A 308 3.64 -15.71 -4.85
CA LEU A 308 2.82 -16.60 -4.03
C LEU A 308 1.87 -17.44 -4.90
N ASN A 309 1.35 -16.82 -5.96
CA ASN A 309 0.31 -17.34 -6.85
C ASN A 309 0.67 -17.07 -8.33
N PRO A 310 1.71 -17.72 -8.89
CA PRO A 310 2.18 -17.44 -10.24
C PRO A 310 1.13 -17.73 -11.33
N GLU A 311 0.17 -18.64 -11.08
CA GLU A 311 -0.94 -19.00 -11.96
C GLU A 311 -1.88 -17.82 -12.27
N ILE A 312 -2.01 -16.88 -11.34
CA ILE A 312 -2.89 -15.70 -11.51
C ILE A 312 -2.44 -14.79 -12.66
N VAL A 313 -1.15 -14.81 -12.99
CA VAL A 313 -0.61 -13.99 -14.09
C VAL A 313 -1.19 -14.42 -15.44
N GLU A 314 -1.28 -15.73 -15.68
CA GLU A 314 -1.87 -16.26 -16.92
C GLU A 314 -3.39 -16.04 -16.95
N GLU A 315 -4.08 -16.15 -15.82
CA GLU A 315 -5.53 -15.86 -15.74
C GLU A 315 -5.80 -14.40 -16.12
N ILE A 316 -5.13 -13.44 -15.45
CA ILE A 316 -5.32 -12.00 -15.71
C ILE A 316 -4.99 -11.65 -17.17
N LYS A 317 -3.92 -12.25 -17.71
CA LYS A 317 -3.49 -12.04 -19.11
C LYS A 317 -4.54 -12.52 -20.10
N ASN A 318 -5.14 -13.71 -19.86
CA ASN A 318 -6.12 -14.31 -20.77
C ASN A 318 -7.46 -13.56 -20.76
N GLU A 319 -7.79 -12.88 -19.68
CA GLU A 319 -9.01 -12.09 -19.52
C GLU A 319 -8.80 -10.58 -19.74
N LYS A 320 -7.66 -10.16 -20.26
CA LYS A 320 -7.33 -8.75 -20.50
C LYS A 320 -8.38 -8.06 -21.38
N LEU A 321 -8.79 -6.84 -20.97
CA LEU A 321 -9.73 -5.95 -21.66
C LEU A 321 -9.05 -5.12 -22.78
#